data_1e940bdf046f81d3f4cc993ff115d60e
#
_entry.id   1e940bdf046f81d3f4cc993ff115d60e
#
_cell.length_a   1.000
_cell.length_b   1.000
_cell.length_c   1.000
_cell.angle_alpha   90.00
_cell.angle_beta   90.00
_cell.angle_gamma   90.00
#
_symmetry.space_group_name_H-M   'P 1'
#
loop_
_entity.id
_entity.type
_entity.pdbx_description
1 polymer ?
#
loop_
_entity_poly.entity_id
_entity_poly.type
_entity_poly.pdbx_seq_one_letter_code
_entity_poly.pdbx_strand_id
1 'polypeptide(L)'
;DTKEKYQLLTPAGASITAIIAAEIVTICNKCLESAQKNMVLNLENVKEITPDACQTLTDLQQAFYDKSASFVMCCLNAKLEDAFDELGLLEVLNLTPTLSEASDIIMMEEIERELLDSDDFEFDKESE
;
A
#
# COMPACT_ATOMS: atom_id res chain seq x y z
N ASP A 1 8.67 -10.32 6.54
CA ASP A 1 10.03 -10.11 6.03
C ASP A 1 10.24 -8.66 5.65
N THR A 2 11.36 -8.12 6.08
CA THR A 2 11.68 -6.72 5.81
C THR A 2 12.55 -6.63 4.56
N LYS A 3 12.07 -5.88 3.59
CA LYS A 3 12.84 -5.60 2.39
C LYS A 3 13.50 -4.25 2.53
N GLU A 4 14.41 -3.98 1.63
CA GLU A 4 15.19 -2.76 1.70
C GLU A 4 14.32 -1.51 1.68
N LYS A 5 13.22 -1.53 0.93
CA LYS A 5 12.40 -0.35 0.73
C LYS A 5 11.00 -0.45 1.28
N TYR A 6 10.62 -1.59 1.84
CA TYR A 6 9.27 -1.74 2.37
C TYR A 6 9.20 -2.93 3.32
N GLN A 7 8.12 -2.95 4.10
CA GLN A 7 7.75 -4.11 4.90
C GLN A 7 6.67 -4.88 4.17
N LEU A 8 6.68 -6.20 4.33
CA LEU A 8 5.74 -7.07 3.63
C LEU A 8 4.83 -7.74 4.65
N LEU A 9 3.52 -7.61 4.44
CA LEU A 9 2.53 -8.27 5.27
C LEU A 9 1.70 -9.20 4.40
N THR A 10 1.65 -10.49 4.76
CA THR A 10 0.89 -11.48 4.03
C THR A 10 -0.12 -12.13 4.97
N PRO A 11 -1.38 -11.67 4.96
CA PRO A 11 -2.39 -12.29 5.82
C PRO A 11 -2.57 -13.76 5.49
N ALA A 12 -2.64 -14.60 6.50
CA ALA A 12 -2.75 -16.05 6.33
C ALA A 12 -4.18 -16.52 6.13
N GLY A 13 -5.17 -15.77 6.62
CA GLY A 13 -6.55 -16.19 6.53
C GLY A 13 -7.15 -16.00 5.17
N ALA A 14 -8.20 -16.75 4.88
CA ALA A 14 -8.85 -16.70 3.57
C ALA A 14 -9.81 -15.51 3.43
N SER A 15 -10.25 -14.93 4.54
CA SER A 15 -11.23 -13.84 4.50
C SER A 15 -10.71 -12.64 5.27
N ILE A 16 -10.93 -11.45 4.73
CA ILE A 16 -10.67 -10.23 5.48
C ILE A 16 -12.01 -9.61 5.83
N THR A 17 -12.33 -9.69 7.11
CA THR A 17 -13.54 -9.08 7.66
C THR A 17 -13.16 -7.77 8.30
N ALA A 18 -14.17 -7.06 8.84
CA ALA A 18 -13.89 -5.80 9.53
C ALA A 18 -12.90 -5.99 10.68
N ILE A 19 -12.99 -7.14 11.38
CA ILE A 19 -12.09 -7.42 12.51
C ILE A 19 -10.65 -7.61 12.01
N ILE A 20 -10.49 -8.40 10.96
CA ILE A 20 -9.16 -8.65 10.40
C ILE A 20 -8.58 -7.35 9.82
N ALA A 21 -9.42 -6.56 9.17
CA ALA A 21 -8.96 -5.27 8.62
C ALA A 21 -8.47 -4.36 9.75
N ALA A 22 -9.15 -4.37 10.90
CA ALA A 22 -8.71 -3.55 12.03
C ALA A 22 -7.35 -4.02 12.54
N GLU A 23 -7.10 -5.33 12.53
CA GLU A 23 -5.79 -5.84 12.93
C GLU A 23 -4.71 -5.41 11.95
N ILE A 24 -5.04 -5.42 10.66
CA ILE A 24 -4.09 -4.96 9.65
C ILE A 24 -3.77 -3.48 9.87
N VAL A 25 -4.77 -2.67 10.18
CA VAL A 25 -4.56 -1.25 10.46
C VAL A 25 -3.60 -1.08 11.63
N THR A 26 -3.77 -1.86 12.69
CA THR A 26 -2.90 -1.77 13.85
C THR A 26 -1.45 -2.07 13.48
N ILE A 27 -1.24 -3.12 12.70
CA ILE A 27 0.10 -3.49 12.25
C ILE A 27 0.69 -2.39 11.38
N CYS A 28 -0.11 -1.86 10.48
CA CYS A 28 0.37 -0.84 9.54
C CYS A 28 0.66 0.48 10.23
N ASN A 29 -0.09 0.82 11.28
CA ASN A 29 0.23 2.02 12.03
C ASN A 29 1.58 1.92 12.71
N LYS A 30 1.95 0.72 13.17
CA LYS A 30 3.29 0.52 13.72
C LYS A 30 4.35 0.66 12.65
N CYS A 31 4.03 0.21 11.45
CA CYS A 31 4.93 0.38 10.31
C CYS A 31 5.20 1.86 10.06
N LEU A 32 4.17 2.67 10.12
CA LEU A 32 4.32 4.11 9.89
C LEU A 32 5.18 4.79 10.92
N GLU A 33 5.29 4.21 12.12
CA GLU A 33 6.13 4.76 13.17
C GLU A 33 7.57 4.27 13.11
N SER A 34 7.85 3.33 12.23
CA SER A 34 9.18 2.73 12.13
C SER A 34 10.03 3.50 11.13
N ALA A 35 11.31 3.11 11.05
CA ALA A 35 12.22 3.69 10.07
C ALA A 35 11.83 3.33 8.64
N GLN A 36 11.28 2.12 8.45
CA GLN A 36 10.81 1.71 7.13
C GLN A 36 9.30 1.82 7.11
N LYS A 37 8.80 2.89 6.49
CA LYS A 37 7.38 3.23 6.56
C LYS A 37 6.53 2.66 5.43
N ASN A 38 7.17 2.14 4.38
CA ASN A 38 6.43 1.62 3.24
C ASN A 38 5.92 0.21 3.50
N MET A 39 4.76 -0.11 2.97
CA MET A 39 4.14 -1.40 3.21
C MET A 39 3.62 -2.00 1.92
N VAL A 40 3.88 -3.29 1.72
CA VAL A 40 3.19 -4.08 0.69
C VAL A 40 2.29 -5.08 1.41
N LEU A 41 1.02 -5.06 1.04
CA LEU A 41 0.05 -6.02 1.56
C LEU A 41 -0.18 -7.07 0.49
N ASN A 42 0.32 -8.28 0.74
CA ASN A 42 0.23 -9.38 -0.21
C ASN A 42 -1.00 -10.21 0.10
N LEU A 43 -1.95 -10.24 -0.82
CA LEU A 43 -3.25 -10.87 -0.60
C LEU A 43 -3.37 -12.21 -1.28
N GLU A 44 -2.25 -12.88 -1.58
CA GLU A 44 -2.27 -14.13 -2.34
C GLU A 44 -3.06 -15.23 -1.63
N ASN A 45 -3.13 -15.21 -0.30
CA ASN A 45 -3.87 -16.22 0.46
C ASN A 45 -5.30 -15.83 0.75
N VAL A 46 -5.69 -14.61 0.43
CA VAL A 46 -7.03 -14.10 0.74
C VAL A 46 -7.95 -14.42 -0.42
N LYS A 47 -9.12 -14.96 -0.11
CA LYS A 47 -10.09 -15.36 -1.13
C LYS A 47 -11.31 -14.43 -1.16
N GLU A 48 -11.62 -13.77 -0.07
CA GLU A 48 -12.77 -12.87 -0.04
C GLU A 48 -12.55 -11.77 0.98
N ILE A 49 -13.28 -10.69 0.80
CA ILE A 49 -13.14 -9.51 1.62
C ILE A 49 -14.51 -8.84 1.75
N THR A 50 -14.83 -8.35 2.94
CA THR A 50 -16.12 -7.67 3.14
C THR A 50 -16.04 -6.22 2.65
N PRO A 51 -17.21 -5.61 2.34
CA PRO A 51 -17.19 -4.20 1.91
C PRO A 51 -16.59 -3.26 2.93
N ASP A 52 -16.86 -3.50 4.22
CA ASP A 52 -16.28 -2.67 5.28
C ASP A 52 -14.77 -2.74 5.25
N ALA A 53 -14.24 -3.95 5.04
CA ALA A 53 -12.80 -4.13 4.99
C ALA A 53 -12.20 -3.45 3.78
N CYS A 54 -12.89 -3.48 2.64
CA CYS A 54 -12.41 -2.78 1.44
C CYS A 54 -12.23 -1.30 1.73
N GLN A 55 -13.21 -0.68 2.37
CA GLN A 55 -13.13 0.74 2.69
C GLN A 55 -12.00 1.00 3.68
N THR A 56 -11.87 0.14 4.68
CA THR A 56 -10.82 0.30 5.68
C THR A 56 -9.43 0.28 5.04
N LEU A 57 -9.20 -0.66 4.11
CA LEU A 57 -7.90 -0.74 3.45
C LEU A 57 -7.66 0.44 2.53
N THR A 58 -8.70 0.95 1.89
CA THR A 58 -8.57 2.12 1.05
C THR A 58 -8.19 3.34 1.88
N ASP A 59 -8.86 3.51 3.02
CA ASP A 59 -8.53 4.61 3.94
C ASP A 59 -7.10 4.47 4.46
N LEU A 60 -6.67 3.24 4.68
CA LEU A 60 -5.30 2.98 5.15
C LEU A 60 -4.27 3.42 4.13
N GLN A 61 -4.53 3.16 2.86
CA GLN A 61 -3.62 3.62 1.82
C GLN A 61 -3.49 5.14 1.85
N GLN A 62 -4.62 5.83 1.99
CA GLN A 62 -4.60 7.28 2.05
C GLN A 62 -3.77 7.77 3.24
N ALA A 63 -3.93 7.10 4.38
CA ALA A 63 -3.17 7.48 5.58
C ALA A 63 -1.67 7.36 5.36
N PHE A 64 -1.24 6.32 4.62
CA PHE A 64 0.17 6.17 4.30
C PHE A 64 0.67 7.33 3.46
N TYR A 65 -0.07 7.67 2.42
CA TYR A 65 0.36 8.75 1.53
C TYR A 65 0.33 10.10 2.22
N ASP A 66 -0.59 10.29 3.15
CA ASP A 66 -0.61 11.52 3.94
C ASP A 66 0.66 11.68 4.77
N LYS A 67 1.35 10.58 5.06
CA LYS A 67 2.59 10.62 5.83
C LYS A 67 3.81 10.39 4.94
N SER A 68 3.65 10.58 3.65
CA SER A 68 4.75 10.44 2.68
C SER A 68 5.31 9.03 2.66
N ALA A 69 4.45 8.05 2.83
CA ALA A 69 4.82 6.64 2.76
C ALA A 69 4.00 5.97 1.67
N SER A 70 4.44 4.80 1.24
CA SER A 70 3.77 4.06 0.17
C SER A 70 3.03 2.86 0.73
N PHE A 71 1.88 2.56 0.15
CA PHE A 71 1.10 1.39 0.52
C PHE A 71 0.57 0.78 -0.78
N VAL A 72 0.94 -0.45 -1.05
CA VAL A 72 0.55 -1.14 -2.29
C VAL A 72 0.00 -2.52 -1.93
N MET A 73 -1.10 -2.91 -2.54
CA MET A 73 -1.65 -4.25 -2.39
C MET A 73 -1.36 -5.04 -3.65
N CYS A 74 -1.04 -6.32 -3.49
CA CYS A 74 -0.70 -7.14 -4.65
C CYS A 74 -1.33 -8.52 -4.54
N CYS A 75 -1.37 -9.21 -5.67
CA CYS A 75 -1.76 -10.62 -5.76
C CYS A 75 -3.22 -10.86 -5.43
N LEU A 76 -4.08 -9.90 -5.80
CA LEU A 76 -5.52 -10.07 -5.63
C LEU A 76 -6.06 -11.00 -6.69
N ASN A 77 -6.99 -11.88 -6.29
CA ASN A 77 -7.72 -12.66 -7.29
C ASN A 77 -8.90 -11.82 -7.83
N ALA A 78 -9.58 -12.37 -8.83
CA ALA A 78 -10.66 -11.63 -9.49
C ALA A 78 -11.78 -11.27 -8.52
N LYS A 79 -12.07 -12.16 -7.58
CA LYS A 79 -13.15 -11.90 -6.63
C LYS A 79 -12.83 -10.72 -5.72
N LEU A 80 -11.56 -10.60 -5.31
CA LEU A 80 -11.15 -9.47 -4.50
C LEU A 80 -11.23 -8.18 -5.30
N GLU A 81 -10.75 -8.21 -6.54
CA GLU A 81 -10.82 -7.02 -7.38
C GLU A 81 -12.27 -6.58 -7.59
N ASP A 82 -13.17 -7.57 -7.82
CA ASP A 82 -14.58 -7.24 -8.00
C ASP A 82 -15.15 -6.57 -6.76
N ALA A 83 -14.73 -7.01 -5.58
CA ALA A 83 -15.25 -6.44 -4.34
C ALA A 83 -14.91 -4.96 -4.23
N PHE A 84 -13.67 -4.60 -4.61
CA PHE A 84 -13.28 -3.19 -4.59
C PHE A 84 -13.96 -2.42 -5.73
N ASP A 85 -14.12 -3.06 -6.88
CA ASP A 85 -14.72 -2.41 -8.03
C ASP A 85 -16.17 -2.04 -7.77
N GLU A 86 -16.90 -2.92 -7.09
CA GLU A 86 -18.30 -2.65 -6.79
C GLU A 86 -18.49 -1.42 -5.92
N LEU A 87 -17.47 -1.04 -5.19
CA LEU A 87 -17.51 0.14 -4.33
C LEU A 87 -16.87 1.35 -4.99
N GLY A 88 -16.42 1.19 -6.24
CA GLY A 88 -15.77 2.28 -6.96
C GLY A 88 -14.39 2.61 -6.43
N LEU A 89 -13.73 1.65 -5.80
CA LEU A 89 -12.45 1.92 -5.15
C LEU A 89 -11.23 1.55 -5.98
N LEU A 90 -11.41 0.78 -7.06
CA LEU A 90 -10.25 0.34 -7.83
C LEU A 90 -9.45 1.50 -8.39
N GLU A 91 -10.12 2.59 -8.76
CA GLU A 91 -9.45 3.70 -9.40
C GLU A 91 -8.53 4.47 -8.47
N VAL A 92 -8.76 4.35 -7.17
CA VAL A 92 -7.96 5.10 -6.21
C VAL A 92 -6.91 4.24 -5.52
N LEU A 93 -6.88 2.95 -5.81
CA LEU A 93 -5.98 2.02 -5.12
C LEU A 93 -4.75 1.71 -5.94
N ASN A 94 -3.63 1.49 -5.25
CA ASN A 94 -2.42 0.98 -5.87
C ASN A 94 -2.45 -0.54 -5.76
N LEU A 95 -2.81 -1.18 -6.85
CA LEU A 95 -2.89 -2.63 -6.92
C LEU A 95 -1.97 -3.13 -8.01
N THR A 96 -1.28 -4.23 -7.75
CA THR A 96 -0.47 -4.88 -8.77
C THR A 96 -0.75 -6.37 -8.79
N PRO A 97 -0.55 -7.01 -9.93
CA PRO A 97 -0.76 -8.46 -10.01
C PRO A 97 0.30 -9.26 -9.25
N THR A 98 1.50 -8.71 -9.09
CA THR A 98 2.61 -9.47 -8.50
C THR A 98 3.31 -8.64 -7.44
N LEU A 99 4.03 -9.34 -6.58
CA LEU A 99 4.85 -8.68 -5.56
C LEU A 99 5.98 -7.90 -6.20
N SER A 100 6.53 -8.41 -7.29
CA SER A 100 7.62 -7.73 -7.98
C SER A 100 7.19 -6.35 -8.46
N GLU A 101 5.99 -6.25 -9.01
CA GLU A 101 5.49 -4.97 -9.50
C GLU A 101 5.19 -4.02 -8.36
N ALA A 102 4.71 -4.56 -7.23
CA ALA A 102 4.49 -3.73 -6.06
C ALA A 102 5.80 -3.13 -5.56
N SER A 103 6.85 -3.94 -5.54
CA SER A 103 8.18 -3.48 -5.16
C SER A 103 8.66 -2.36 -6.08
N ASP A 104 8.42 -2.52 -7.38
CA ASP A 104 8.83 -1.50 -8.36
C ASP A 104 8.14 -0.17 -8.11
N ILE A 105 6.83 -0.21 -7.81
CA ILE A 105 6.09 1.02 -7.52
C ILE A 105 6.69 1.73 -6.32
N ILE A 106 6.97 0.98 -5.27
CA ILE A 106 7.50 1.59 -4.05
C ILE A 106 8.87 2.20 -4.30
N MET A 107 9.71 1.52 -5.07
CA MET A 107 11.02 2.06 -5.38
C MET A 107 10.91 3.35 -6.19
N MET A 108 10.00 3.38 -7.14
CA MET A 108 9.79 4.60 -7.93
C MET A 108 9.30 5.75 -7.06
N GLU A 109 8.38 5.46 -6.16
CA GLU A 109 7.86 6.51 -5.29
C GLU A 109 8.91 7.01 -4.31
N GLU A 110 9.78 6.11 -3.84
CA GLU A 110 10.87 6.52 -2.97
C GLU A 110 11.82 7.46 -3.69
N ILE A 111 12.14 7.12 -4.93
CA ILE A 111 13.03 7.96 -5.73
C ILE A 111 12.40 9.33 -5.94
N GLU A 112 11.10 9.37 -6.25
CA GLU A 112 10.41 10.63 -6.45
C GLU A 112 10.44 11.49 -5.20
N ARG A 113 10.25 10.87 -4.04
CA ARG A 113 10.28 11.62 -2.79
C ARG A 113 11.67 12.17 -2.50
N GLU A 114 12.71 11.40 -2.80
CA GLU A 114 14.06 11.86 -2.59
C GLU A 114 14.40 13.02 -3.49
N LEU A 115 13.91 12.99 -4.72
CA LEU A 115 14.15 14.10 -5.65
C LEU A 115 13.43 15.36 -5.19
N LEU A 116 12.21 15.20 -4.68
CA LEU A 116 11.44 16.37 -4.24
C LEU A 116 12.04 17.00 -2.99
N ASP A 117 12.69 16.19 -2.15
CA ASP A 117 13.31 16.70 -0.94
C ASP A 117 14.71 17.23 -1.18
N SER A 118 15.25 17.05 -2.38
CA SER A 118 16.62 17.39 -2.68
C SER A 118 16.75 18.85 -3.03
N ASP A 119 17.79 19.51 -2.51
CA ASP A 119 18.10 20.86 -2.90
C ASP A 119 18.48 20.93 -4.35
N ASP A 120 19.10 19.89 -4.86
CA ASP A 120 19.49 19.83 -6.25
C ASP A 120 18.27 19.93 -7.15
N PHE A 121 17.21 19.29 -6.76
CA PHE A 121 15.99 19.35 -7.53
C PHE A 121 15.44 20.77 -7.58
N GLU A 122 15.49 21.45 -6.46
CA GLU A 122 15.00 22.81 -6.40
C GLU A 122 15.83 23.76 -7.22
N PHE A 123 17.07 23.46 -7.29
CA PHE A 123 17.99 24.29 -8.05
C PHE A 123 17.54 24.43 -9.51
N ASP A 124 16.97 23.43 -10.06
CA ASP A 124 16.54 23.47 -11.45
C ASP A 124 15.51 24.53 -11.73
N LYS A 125 14.95 25.00 -10.73
CA LYS A 125 14.01 26.05 -10.94
C LYS A 125 14.65 27.27 -11.44
N GLU A 126 15.59 27.21 -11.24
CA GLU A 126 15.96 27.99 -11.50
C GLU A 126 16.31 28.56 -12.29
N SER A 127 16.49 28.05 -12.25
CA SER A 127 16.87 28.27 -12.70
C SER A 127 16.81 28.75 -13.24
N GLU A 128 16.94 28.90 -12.96
CA GLU A 128 16.87 29.14 -13.27
C GLU A 128 16.72 29.39 -13.56
#